data_2ad1b3cbc466fc983f488da367b7d044
#
_entry.id   2ad1b3cbc466fc983f488da367b7d044
#
_cell.length_a   1.000
_cell.length_b   1.000
_cell.length_c   1.000
_cell.angle_alpha   90.00
_cell.angle_beta   90.00
_cell.angle_gamma   90.00
#
_symmetry.space_group_name_H-M   'P 1'
#
loop_
_entity.id
_entity.type
_entity.pdbx_description
1 polymer ?
#
loop_
_entity_poly.entity_id
_entity_poly.type
_entity_poly.pdbx_seq_one_letter_code
_entity_poly.pdbx_strand_id
1 'polypeptide(L)'
;AVQASARATSERLQVTNNDHWLACLPLAHVGGLSVITRSLITGTTLTVIDGFDADVVSASEATLVSLVTTALQRIDPSLFRAIVLGGARPPADRPPHCIATYGLTETGSGVVYNGKPLNSVEIEIRDGEVHVRGPMLLRCYRDGTSPLTSDGWLPTGDLGFLRDDGSLHVEGRRGDVINTGGEKVWPDDVERQLIQHPDIHDVAVTGLPDNEWGQIVAAFVVSARPNLSLDEIRAHCRAQLPGYALPKQLELVEAIPRTALGKVRRSELTV
;
A
#
# COMPACT_ATOMS: atom_id res chain seq x y z
N ALA A 1 -10.93 -6.15 -18.73
CA ALA A 1 -10.25 -5.71 -17.50
C ALA A 1 -9.84 -6.91 -16.65
N VAL A 2 -10.76 -7.60 -15.96
CA VAL A 2 -10.46 -8.67 -14.99
C VAL A 2 -9.59 -9.80 -15.57
N GLN A 3 -9.93 -10.31 -16.78
CA GLN A 3 -9.12 -11.33 -17.44
C GLN A 3 -7.70 -10.85 -17.78
N ALA A 4 -7.57 -9.61 -18.24
CA ALA A 4 -6.27 -9.02 -18.56
C ALA A 4 -5.39 -8.92 -17.31
N SER A 5 -5.94 -8.44 -16.18
CA SER A 5 -5.25 -8.38 -14.90
C SER A 5 -4.81 -9.76 -14.42
N ALA A 6 -5.71 -10.76 -14.45
CA ALA A 6 -5.40 -12.11 -14.01
C ALA A 6 -4.31 -12.78 -14.87
N ARG A 7 -4.38 -12.65 -16.20
CA ARG A 7 -3.38 -13.22 -17.12
C ARG A 7 -2.01 -12.56 -16.94
N ALA A 8 -1.95 -11.22 -16.93
CA ALA A 8 -0.69 -10.49 -16.78
C ALA A 8 -0.01 -10.78 -15.43
N THR A 9 -0.78 -10.87 -14.35
CA THR A 9 -0.26 -11.26 -13.03
C THR A 9 0.26 -12.69 -13.05
N SER A 10 -0.51 -13.65 -13.60
CA SER A 10 -0.12 -15.06 -13.64
C SER A 10 1.13 -15.28 -14.48
N GLU A 11 1.25 -14.57 -15.60
CA GLU A 11 2.46 -14.56 -16.43
C GLU A 11 3.67 -14.02 -15.65
N ARG A 12 3.53 -12.87 -14.95
CA ARG A 12 4.60 -12.29 -14.16
C ARG A 12 5.07 -13.20 -13.03
N LEU A 13 4.16 -13.96 -12.41
CA LEU A 13 4.45 -14.91 -11.33
C LEU A 13 4.84 -16.29 -11.85
N GLN A 14 4.84 -16.50 -13.17
CA GLN A 14 5.09 -17.79 -13.81
C GLN A 14 4.20 -18.90 -13.22
N VAL A 15 2.90 -18.60 -13.11
CA VAL A 15 1.92 -19.53 -12.53
C VAL A 15 1.77 -20.75 -13.44
N THR A 16 1.80 -21.93 -12.84
CA THR A 16 1.65 -23.23 -13.49
C THR A 16 0.46 -24.02 -12.95
N ASN A 17 0.10 -25.12 -13.57
CA ASN A 17 -0.97 -26.01 -13.09
C ASN A 17 -0.64 -26.69 -11.75
N ASN A 18 0.63 -26.68 -11.32
CA ASN A 18 1.06 -27.21 -10.03
C ASN A 18 0.91 -26.19 -8.90
N ASP A 19 0.56 -24.96 -9.22
CA ASP A 19 0.38 -23.93 -8.21
C ASP A 19 -1.00 -24.00 -7.56
N HIS A 20 -1.04 -23.59 -6.32
CA HIS A 20 -2.23 -23.56 -5.50
C HIS A 20 -2.35 -22.17 -4.85
N TRP A 21 -3.41 -21.44 -5.17
CA TRP A 21 -3.70 -20.15 -4.60
C TRP A 21 -4.44 -20.27 -3.26
N LEU A 22 -4.04 -19.45 -2.29
CA LEU A 22 -4.79 -19.20 -1.05
C LEU A 22 -5.41 -17.80 -1.10
N ALA A 23 -6.74 -17.72 -1.00
CA ALA A 23 -7.49 -16.49 -0.83
C ALA A 23 -7.85 -16.32 0.65
N CYS A 24 -7.12 -15.45 1.36
CA CYS A 24 -7.29 -15.14 2.79
C CYS A 24 -7.56 -13.65 3.06
N LEU A 25 -7.64 -12.84 2.01
CA LEU A 25 -8.03 -11.43 2.13
C LEU A 25 -9.54 -11.27 1.86
N PRO A 26 -10.20 -10.23 2.43
CA PRO A 26 -11.63 -10.02 2.24
C PRO A 26 -12.01 -9.94 0.76
N LEU A 27 -12.99 -10.75 0.33
CA LEU A 27 -13.41 -10.85 -1.06
C LEU A 27 -14.17 -9.61 -1.58
N ALA A 28 -14.62 -8.74 -0.67
CA ALA A 28 -15.20 -7.44 -1.02
C ALA A 28 -14.16 -6.46 -1.58
N HIS A 29 -12.87 -6.79 -1.46
CA HIS A 29 -11.77 -5.99 -1.96
C HIS A 29 -11.04 -6.68 -3.11
N VAL A 30 -10.48 -5.88 -4.01
CA VAL A 30 -9.76 -6.38 -5.19
C VAL A 30 -8.57 -7.28 -4.83
N GLY A 31 -7.93 -7.07 -3.67
CA GLY A 31 -6.84 -7.91 -3.18
C GLY A 31 -7.26 -9.37 -2.97
N GLY A 32 -8.45 -9.62 -2.39
CA GLY A 32 -9.02 -10.96 -2.23
C GLY A 32 -9.66 -11.49 -3.51
N LEU A 33 -10.54 -10.69 -4.13
CA LEU A 33 -11.28 -11.10 -5.33
C LEU A 33 -10.34 -11.46 -6.49
N SER A 34 -9.21 -10.77 -6.64
CA SER A 34 -8.25 -11.04 -7.73
C SER A 34 -7.60 -12.42 -7.62
N VAL A 35 -7.45 -12.99 -6.42
CA VAL A 35 -6.94 -14.35 -6.24
C VAL A 35 -7.89 -15.38 -6.85
N ILE A 36 -9.19 -15.24 -6.57
CA ILE A 36 -10.22 -16.10 -7.16
C ILE A 36 -10.20 -15.99 -8.68
N THR A 37 -10.20 -14.78 -9.22
CA THR A 37 -10.22 -14.58 -10.69
C THR A 37 -8.96 -15.13 -11.38
N ARG A 38 -7.79 -15.04 -10.74
CA ARG A 38 -6.54 -15.64 -11.24
C ARG A 38 -6.67 -17.17 -11.34
N SER A 39 -7.09 -17.81 -10.24
CA SER A 39 -7.29 -19.25 -10.20
C SER A 39 -8.29 -19.72 -11.26
N LEU A 40 -9.46 -19.09 -11.38
CA LEU A 40 -10.48 -19.45 -12.38
C LEU A 40 -9.98 -19.31 -13.83
N ILE A 41 -9.15 -18.30 -14.11
CA ILE A 41 -8.66 -18.04 -15.47
C ILE A 41 -7.50 -18.94 -15.84
N THR A 42 -6.67 -19.34 -14.87
CA THR A 42 -5.52 -20.22 -15.10
C THR A 42 -5.83 -21.69 -14.90
N GLY A 43 -6.97 -22.02 -14.25
CA GLY A 43 -7.31 -23.40 -13.89
C GLY A 43 -6.48 -23.96 -12.73
N THR A 44 -5.82 -23.10 -11.94
CA THR A 44 -5.04 -23.51 -10.78
C THR A 44 -5.94 -23.86 -9.59
N THR A 45 -5.43 -24.69 -8.68
CA THR A 45 -6.11 -25.00 -7.41
C THR A 45 -6.32 -23.72 -6.58
N LEU A 46 -7.45 -23.66 -5.87
CA LEU A 46 -7.83 -22.54 -5.01
C LEU A 46 -8.35 -23.04 -3.67
N THR A 47 -7.81 -22.51 -2.59
CA THR A 47 -8.41 -22.57 -1.25
C THR A 47 -8.87 -21.17 -0.86
N VAL A 48 -10.09 -21.08 -0.32
CA VAL A 48 -10.67 -19.83 0.20
C VAL A 48 -10.93 -20.02 1.69
N ILE A 49 -10.43 -19.07 2.51
CA ILE A 49 -10.68 -19.04 3.95
C ILE A 49 -11.34 -17.72 4.34
N ASP A 50 -12.06 -17.73 5.46
CA ASP A 50 -12.78 -16.54 5.94
C ASP A 50 -11.84 -15.60 6.69
N GLY A 51 -11.16 -14.73 5.92
CA GLY A 51 -10.19 -13.77 6.45
C GLY A 51 -8.81 -14.39 6.74
N PHE A 52 -7.90 -13.52 7.20
CA PHE A 52 -6.53 -13.90 7.52
C PHE A 52 -6.44 -14.46 8.95
N ASP A 53 -6.02 -15.70 9.05
CA ASP A 53 -5.60 -16.37 10.28
C ASP A 53 -4.20 -16.95 10.06
N ALA A 54 -3.23 -16.60 10.91
CA ALA A 54 -1.83 -16.94 10.70
C ALA A 54 -1.59 -18.47 10.80
N ASP A 55 -2.29 -19.15 11.68
CA ASP A 55 -2.14 -20.60 11.89
C ASP A 55 -2.73 -21.36 10.70
N VAL A 56 -3.93 -20.94 10.24
CA VAL A 56 -4.60 -21.54 9.08
C VAL A 56 -3.81 -21.30 7.81
N VAL A 57 -3.29 -20.08 7.61
CA VAL A 57 -2.43 -19.72 6.45
C VAL A 57 -1.15 -20.54 6.46
N SER A 58 -0.49 -20.67 7.63
CA SER A 58 0.76 -21.44 7.77
C SER A 58 0.58 -22.94 7.61
N ALA A 59 -0.60 -23.47 7.94
CA ALA A 59 -0.93 -24.89 7.76
C ALA A 59 -1.42 -25.23 6.34
N SER A 60 -1.59 -24.23 5.46
CA SER A 60 -2.09 -24.46 4.10
C SER A 60 -1.01 -25.10 3.22
N GLU A 61 -1.44 -25.93 2.25
CA GLU A 61 -0.56 -26.47 1.20
C GLU A 61 -0.44 -25.55 -0.02
N ALA A 62 -0.88 -24.29 0.11
CA ALA A 62 -0.84 -23.32 -0.98
C ALA A 62 0.59 -22.91 -1.32
N THR A 63 0.86 -22.73 -2.60
CA THR A 63 2.15 -22.24 -3.10
C THR A 63 2.16 -20.72 -3.32
N LEU A 64 0.97 -20.13 -3.47
CA LEU A 64 0.77 -18.71 -3.79
C LEU A 64 -0.25 -18.07 -2.83
N VAL A 65 0.07 -16.89 -2.35
CA VAL A 65 -0.84 -16.11 -1.50
C VAL A 65 -0.74 -14.62 -1.78
N SER A 66 -1.84 -13.88 -1.59
CA SER A 66 -1.82 -12.42 -1.56
C SER A 66 -2.02 -11.93 -0.14
N LEU A 67 -1.14 -11.05 0.32
CA LEU A 67 -1.13 -10.55 1.70
C LEU A 67 -0.97 -9.02 1.74
N VAL A 68 -1.36 -8.44 2.86
CA VAL A 68 -0.93 -7.11 3.27
C VAL A 68 0.33 -7.19 4.12
N THR A 69 1.09 -6.10 4.21
CA THR A 69 2.38 -6.06 4.92
C THR A 69 2.29 -6.54 6.37
N THR A 70 1.24 -6.17 7.09
CA THR A 70 1.03 -6.57 8.49
C THR A 70 0.75 -8.07 8.65
N ALA A 71 0.14 -8.70 7.66
CA ALA A 71 -0.09 -10.15 7.65
C ALA A 71 1.21 -10.94 7.39
N LEU A 72 2.09 -10.40 6.51
CA LEU A 72 3.40 -11.02 6.24
C LEU A 72 4.24 -11.21 7.50
N GLN A 73 4.21 -10.27 8.44
CA GLN A 73 4.98 -10.32 9.69
C GLN A 73 4.52 -11.41 10.66
N ARG A 74 3.39 -12.05 10.40
CA ARG A 74 2.74 -13.04 11.27
C ARG A 74 2.86 -14.47 10.78
N ILE A 75 3.56 -14.70 9.66
CA ILE A 75 3.78 -16.03 9.06
C ILE A 75 5.25 -16.22 8.70
N ASP A 76 5.66 -17.46 8.47
CA ASP A 76 6.93 -17.76 7.81
C ASP A 76 6.76 -17.63 6.28
N PRO A 77 7.41 -16.64 5.64
CA PRO A 77 7.29 -16.46 4.20
C PRO A 77 7.81 -17.65 3.37
N SER A 78 8.72 -18.45 3.92
CA SER A 78 9.34 -19.60 3.22
C SER A 78 8.34 -20.72 2.88
N LEU A 79 7.16 -20.70 3.48
CA LEU A 79 6.07 -21.65 3.20
C LEU A 79 5.48 -21.48 1.79
N PHE A 80 5.70 -20.34 1.16
CA PHE A 80 5.11 -20.01 -0.15
C PHE A 80 6.18 -19.84 -1.22
N ARG A 81 5.90 -20.32 -2.42
CA ARG A 81 6.73 -20.06 -3.60
C ARG A 81 6.73 -18.57 -3.97
N ALA A 82 5.58 -17.92 -3.88
CA ALA A 82 5.47 -16.50 -4.08
C ALA A 82 4.35 -15.88 -3.23
N ILE A 83 4.65 -14.71 -2.66
CA ILE A 83 3.73 -13.89 -1.88
C ILE A 83 3.55 -12.56 -2.61
N VAL A 84 2.30 -12.23 -2.95
CA VAL A 84 1.95 -10.95 -3.57
C VAL A 84 1.57 -9.96 -2.48
N LEU A 85 2.38 -8.92 -2.29
CA LEU A 85 2.18 -7.91 -1.25
C LEU A 85 1.51 -6.66 -1.83
N GLY A 86 0.39 -6.27 -1.26
CA GLY A 86 -0.35 -5.07 -1.65
C GLY A 86 -0.81 -4.23 -0.47
N GLY A 87 -1.43 -3.10 -0.78
CA GLY A 87 -2.12 -2.24 0.18
C GLY A 87 -1.26 -1.17 0.86
N ALA A 88 0.01 -1.42 1.10
CA ALA A 88 0.96 -0.47 1.68
C ALA A 88 2.38 -0.72 1.14
N ARG A 89 3.30 0.24 1.40
CA ARG A 89 4.71 0.06 1.05
C ARG A 89 5.30 -1.10 1.86
N PRO A 90 5.81 -2.17 1.19
CA PRO A 90 6.36 -3.33 1.88
C PRO A 90 7.73 -3.04 2.51
N PRO A 91 8.18 -3.86 3.49
CA PRO A 91 9.52 -3.78 4.06
C PRO A 91 10.61 -3.91 2.99
N ALA A 92 11.72 -3.19 3.18
CA ALA A 92 12.83 -3.22 2.23
C ALA A 92 13.61 -4.55 2.28
N ASP A 93 13.67 -5.16 3.43
CA ASP A 93 14.41 -6.40 3.76
C ASP A 93 13.60 -7.69 3.55
N ARG A 94 12.44 -7.59 2.89
CA ARG A 94 11.60 -8.77 2.59
C ARG A 94 12.31 -9.79 1.71
N PRO A 95 12.02 -11.10 1.87
CA PRO A 95 12.52 -12.13 0.97
C PRO A 95 12.20 -11.85 -0.52
N PRO A 96 13.06 -12.24 -1.47
CA PRO A 96 12.87 -11.93 -2.91
C PRO A 96 11.56 -12.46 -3.50
N HIS A 97 11.01 -13.56 -2.99
CA HIS A 97 9.73 -14.14 -3.42
C HIS A 97 8.51 -13.43 -2.83
N CYS A 98 8.71 -12.48 -1.91
CA CYS A 98 7.70 -11.55 -1.44
C CYS A 98 7.66 -10.33 -2.37
N ILE A 99 6.76 -10.36 -3.33
CA ILE A 99 6.71 -9.43 -4.46
C ILE A 99 5.84 -8.23 -4.11
N ALA A 100 6.45 -7.06 -4.02
CA ALA A 100 5.73 -5.81 -3.82
C ALA A 100 4.91 -5.44 -5.03
N THR A 101 3.65 -5.03 -4.84
CA THR A 101 2.81 -4.60 -5.94
C THR A 101 2.23 -3.21 -5.70
N TYR A 102 2.10 -2.45 -6.79
CA TYR A 102 1.34 -1.22 -6.84
C TYR A 102 0.17 -1.40 -7.80
N GLY A 103 -0.98 -0.93 -7.38
CA GLY A 103 -2.22 -0.95 -8.16
C GLY A 103 -3.40 -0.47 -7.33
N LEU A 104 -4.53 -0.29 -8.00
CA LEU A 104 -5.77 0.24 -7.47
C LEU A 104 -6.92 -0.71 -7.78
N THR A 105 -8.10 -0.43 -7.21
CA THR A 105 -9.34 -1.11 -7.59
C THR A 105 -9.62 -0.92 -9.08
N GLU A 106 -9.36 0.27 -9.59
CA GLU A 106 -9.51 0.69 -10.98
C GLU A 106 -8.61 -0.08 -11.96
N THR A 107 -7.55 -0.71 -11.47
CA THR A 107 -6.62 -1.54 -12.26
C THR A 107 -6.89 -3.04 -12.13
N GLY A 108 -7.94 -3.43 -11.39
CA GLY A 108 -8.34 -4.81 -11.18
C GLY A 108 -7.42 -5.63 -10.29
N SER A 109 -6.26 -5.14 -9.93
CA SER A 109 -5.27 -5.57 -8.91
C SER A 109 -3.96 -4.82 -9.11
N GLY A 110 -2.81 -5.39 -8.67
CA GLY A 110 -1.48 -4.84 -8.96
C GLY A 110 -1.18 -4.75 -10.45
N VAL A 111 -0.58 -3.66 -10.89
CA VAL A 111 -0.12 -3.42 -12.27
C VAL A 111 1.38 -3.20 -12.36
N VAL A 112 2.04 -2.92 -11.24
CA VAL A 112 3.50 -2.80 -11.13
C VAL A 112 3.97 -3.79 -10.07
N TYR A 113 4.96 -4.60 -10.39
CA TYR A 113 5.50 -5.66 -9.54
C TYR A 113 7.01 -5.43 -9.32
N ASN A 114 7.43 -5.25 -8.08
CA ASN A 114 8.79 -4.84 -7.70
C ASN A 114 9.29 -3.65 -8.54
N GLY A 115 8.44 -2.62 -8.71
CA GLY A 115 8.74 -1.41 -9.47
C GLY A 115 8.62 -1.55 -10.99
N LYS A 116 8.45 -2.75 -11.55
CA LYS A 116 8.34 -2.95 -13.01
C LYS A 116 6.87 -3.16 -13.41
N PRO A 117 6.38 -2.45 -14.44
CA PRO A 117 5.03 -2.66 -14.96
C PRO A 117 4.83 -4.10 -15.44
N LEU A 118 3.60 -4.61 -15.35
CA LEU A 118 3.20 -5.85 -16.02
C LEU A 118 3.24 -5.68 -17.54
N ASN A 119 3.31 -6.79 -18.26
CA ASN A 119 3.17 -6.77 -19.72
C ASN A 119 1.85 -6.10 -20.11
N SER A 120 1.88 -5.27 -21.14
CA SER A 120 0.75 -4.46 -21.62
C SER A 120 0.30 -3.33 -20.65
N VAL A 121 1.10 -3.00 -19.64
CA VAL A 121 0.90 -1.83 -18.78
C VAL A 121 1.92 -0.76 -19.12
N GLU A 122 1.44 0.43 -19.36
CA GLU A 122 2.24 1.61 -19.57
C GLU A 122 2.12 2.53 -18.36
N ILE A 123 3.22 3.15 -17.96
CA ILE A 123 3.30 4.13 -16.89
C ILE A 123 3.86 5.43 -17.45
N GLU A 124 3.20 6.51 -17.16
CA GLU A 124 3.65 7.87 -17.49
C GLU A 124 3.56 8.75 -16.24
N ILE A 125 4.49 9.68 -16.11
CA ILE A 125 4.46 10.68 -15.05
C ILE A 125 4.04 12.01 -15.68
N ARG A 126 2.90 12.55 -15.24
CA ARG A 126 2.38 13.85 -15.69
C ARG A 126 2.23 14.78 -14.48
N ASP A 127 2.94 15.88 -14.47
CA ASP A 127 2.98 16.82 -13.33
C ASP A 127 3.25 16.15 -11.99
N GLY A 128 4.17 15.16 -12.00
CA GLY A 128 4.53 14.35 -10.84
C GLY A 128 3.51 13.26 -10.48
N GLU A 129 2.36 13.20 -11.14
CA GLU A 129 1.34 12.18 -10.91
C GLU A 129 1.57 10.94 -11.78
N VAL A 130 1.41 9.78 -11.15
CA VAL A 130 1.47 8.49 -11.84
C VAL A 130 0.19 8.29 -12.67
N HIS A 131 0.35 8.10 -13.97
CA HIS A 131 -0.72 7.73 -14.89
C HIS A 131 -0.49 6.30 -15.37
N VAL A 132 -1.57 5.54 -15.45
CA VAL A 132 -1.55 4.12 -15.87
C VAL A 132 -2.40 3.94 -17.12
N ARG A 133 -1.89 3.19 -18.11
CA ARG A 133 -2.67 2.72 -19.26
C ARG A 133 -2.48 1.21 -19.44
N GLY A 134 -3.56 0.51 -19.78
CA GLY A 134 -3.50 -0.93 -20.03
C GLY A 134 -4.89 -1.58 -20.13
N PRO A 135 -4.96 -2.83 -20.62
CA PRO A 135 -6.22 -3.52 -20.88
C PRO A 135 -6.97 -3.95 -19.61
N MET A 136 -6.36 -3.79 -18.42
CA MET A 136 -6.97 -4.15 -17.14
C MET A 136 -7.69 -2.99 -16.48
N LEU A 137 -7.61 -1.76 -17.01
CA LEU A 137 -8.30 -0.61 -16.45
C LEU A 137 -9.81 -0.79 -16.42
N LEU A 138 -10.46 -0.21 -15.41
CA LEU A 138 -11.92 -0.14 -15.35
C LEU A 138 -12.47 0.59 -16.58
N ARG A 139 -13.70 0.25 -16.97
CA ARG A 139 -14.42 0.97 -18.02
C ARG A 139 -15.05 2.26 -17.47
N CYS A 140 -15.70 2.17 -16.32
CA CYS A 140 -16.36 3.27 -15.63
C CYS A 140 -16.68 2.85 -14.19
N TYR A 141 -17.00 3.81 -13.34
CA TYR A 141 -17.57 3.57 -12.03
C TYR A 141 -19.03 3.10 -12.12
N ARG A 142 -19.63 2.72 -10.99
CA ARG A 142 -21.01 2.20 -10.93
C ARG A 142 -22.05 3.24 -11.35
N ASP A 143 -21.77 4.51 -11.15
CA ASP A 143 -22.61 5.64 -11.57
C ASP A 143 -22.49 5.99 -13.06
N GLY A 144 -21.64 5.26 -13.80
CA GLY A 144 -21.36 5.48 -15.21
C GLY A 144 -20.25 6.47 -15.50
N THR A 145 -19.69 7.15 -14.51
CA THR A 145 -18.58 8.09 -14.70
C THR A 145 -17.28 7.34 -15.02
N SER A 146 -16.47 7.89 -15.93
CA SER A 146 -15.16 7.34 -16.27
C SER A 146 -14.06 8.24 -15.70
N PRO A 147 -13.09 7.69 -14.96
CA PRO A 147 -11.94 8.46 -14.50
C PRO A 147 -10.85 8.58 -15.57
N LEU A 148 -11.00 7.92 -16.72
CA LEU A 148 -9.98 7.93 -17.76
C LEU A 148 -9.93 9.27 -18.49
N THR A 149 -8.74 9.72 -18.78
CA THR A 149 -8.50 10.87 -19.68
C THR A 149 -8.98 10.54 -21.10
N SER A 150 -9.11 11.57 -21.95
CA SER A 150 -9.53 11.40 -23.35
C SER A 150 -8.58 10.54 -24.19
N ASP A 151 -7.31 10.44 -23.79
CA ASP A 151 -6.27 9.59 -24.40
C ASP A 151 -6.10 8.23 -23.70
N GLY A 152 -7.04 7.86 -22.80
CA GLY A 152 -7.18 6.53 -22.21
C GLY A 152 -6.26 6.24 -21.03
N TRP A 153 -5.69 7.24 -20.39
CA TRP A 153 -4.91 7.07 -19.18
C TRP A 153 -5.77 7.21 -17.91
N LEU A 154 -5.42 6.45 -16.89
CA LEU A 154 -5.96 6.58 -15.55
C LEU A 154 -5.03 7.48 -14.71
N PRO A 155 -5.42 8.71 -14.36
CA PRO A 155 -4.74 9.47 -13.31
C PRO A 155 -5.00 8.78 -11.98
N THR A 156 -3.94 8.41 -11.27
CA THR A 156 -4.07 7.57 -10.07
C THR A 156 -4.30 8.37 -8.80
N GLY A 157 -3.99 9.66 -8.79
CA GLY A 157 -3.91 10.49 -7.60
C GLY A 157 -2.67 10.23 -6.76
N ASP A 158 -1.77 9.34 -7.19
CA ASP A 158 -0.50 9.06 -6.53
C ASP A 158 0.62 9.85 -7.19
N LEU A 159 1.51 10.43 -6.40
CA LEU A 159 2.74 11.08 -6.88
C LEU A 159 3.88 10.07 -6.91
N GLY A 160 4.78 10.26 -7.88
CA GLY A 160 5.92 9.37 -8.07
C GLY A 160 6.77 9.72 -9.29
N PHE A 161 7.80 8.92 -9.53
CA PHE A 161 8.71 9.09 -10.65
C PHE A 161 9.23 7.74 -11.15
N LEU A 162 9.74 7.73 -12.37
CA LEU A 162 10.48 6.60 -12.90
C LEU A 162 11.97 6.79 -12.61
N ARG A 163 12.62 5.75 -12.04
CA ARG A 163 14.07 5.70 -11.86
C ARG A 163 14.78 5.48 -13.18
N ASP A 164 16.10 5.65 -13.20
CA ASP A 164 16.95 5.45 -14.39
C ASP A 164 16.83 4.03 -14.98
N ASP A 165 16.57 3.04 -14.14
CA ASP A 165 16.32 1.65 -14.57
C ASP A 165 14.89 1.42 -15.10
N GLY A 166 14.05 2.48 -15.17
CA GLY A 166 12.66 2.45 -15.58
C GLY A 166 11.71 1.85 -14.52
N SER A 167 12.15 1.67 -13.27
CA SER A 167 11.26 1.24 -12.19
C SER A 167 10.46 2.41 -11.63
N LEU A 168 9.16 2.17 -11.38
CA LEU A 168 8.28 3.13 -10.74
C LEU A 168 8.62 3.24 -9.25
N HIS A 169 8.81 4.46 -8.79
CA HIS A 169 8.80 4.83 -7.38
C HIS A 169 7.55 5.65 -7.08
N VAL A 170 6.71 5.14 -6.18
CA VAL A 170 5.54 5.85 -5.69
C VAL A 170 5.90 6.52 -4.37
N GLU A 171 5.71 7.83 -4.30
CA GLU A 171 5.97 8.63 -3.10
C GLU A 171 4.78 8.59 -2.13
N GLY A 172 3.56 8.74 -2.65
CA GLY A 172 2.33 8.69 -1.88
C GLY A 172 1.15 9.38 -2.57
N ARG A 173 0.04 9.51 -1.86
CA ARG A 173 -1.16 10.18 -2.35
C ARG A 173 -0.95 11.70 -2.43
N ARG A 174 -1.34 12.31 -3.57
CA ARG A 174 -1.31 13.77 -3.74
C ARG A 174 -2.08 14.50 -2.63
N GLY A 175 -3.23 13.97 -2.20
CA GLY A 175 -4.06 14.54 -1.15
C GLY A 175 -3.53 14.37 0.28
N ASP A 176 -2.57 13.48 0.48
CA ASP A 176 -1.99 13.20 1.80
C ASP A 176 -0.70 14.00 2.07
N VAL A 177 -0.13 14.64 1.03
CA VAL A 177 1.09 15.45 1.16
C VAL A 177 0.86 16.61 2.12
N ILE A 178 1.73 16.72 3.12
CA ILE A 178 1.74 17.84 4.06
C ILE A 178 2.65 18.94 3.49
N ASN A 179 2.09 20.13 3.28
CA ASN A 179 2.84 21.28 2.81
C ASN A 179 3.17 22.20 4.00
N THR A 180 4.38 22.09 4.52
CA THR A 180 4.84 22.82 5.70
C THR A 180 5.95 23.80 5.34
N GLY A 181 5.68 25.11 5.37
CA GLY A 181 6.67 26.14 5.05
C GLY A 181 7.25 26.06 3.64
N GLY A 182 6.47 25.56 2.66
CA GLY A 182 6.92 25.33 1.28
C GLY A 182 7.56 23.98 1.02
N GLU A 183 7.84 23.21 2.06
CA GLU A 183 8.39 21.84 1.95
C GLU A 183 7.28 20.80 1.90
N LYS A 184 7.51 19.73 1.15
CA LYS A 184 6.59 18.57 1.07
C LYS A 184 7.03 17.47 2.02
N VAL A 185 6.13 17.04 2.88
CA VAL A 185 6.36 15.93 3.82
C VAL A 185 5.36 14.81 3.52
N TRP A 186 5.90 13.60 3.36
CA TRP A 186 5.11 12.39 3.18
C TRP A 186 4.79 11.80 4.55
N PRO A 187 3.50 11.68 4.93
CA PRO A 187 3.10 11.07 6.20
C PRO A 187 3.74 9.71 6.45
N ASP A 188 3.75 8.84 5.42
CA ASP A 188 4.28 7.47 5.51
C ASP A 188 5.78 7.44 5.86
N ASP A 189 6.57 8.45 5.47
CA ASP A 189 7.99 8.51 5.79
C ASP A 189 8.20 8.86 7.26
N VAL A 190 7.36 9.76 7.80
CA VAL A 190 7.38 10.11 9.22
C VAL A 190 6.86 8.96 10.08
N GLU A 191 5.73 8.34 9.68
CA GLU A 191 5.14 7.18 10.35
C GLU A 191 6.15 6.03 10.46
N ARG A 192 6.92 5.77 9.40
CA ARG A 192 7.95 4.71 9.36
C ARG A 192 9.07 4.94 10.38
N GLN A 193 9.42 6.18 10.65
CA GLN A 193 10.43 6.47 11.67
C GLN A 193 9.83 6.40 13.08
N LEU A 194 8.63 6.94 13.26
CA LEU A 194 7.97 6.94 14.56
C LEU A 194 7.66 5.55 15.07
N ILE A 195 7.20 4.63 14.22
CA ILE A 195 6.85 3.26 14.62
C ILE A 195 8.05 2.44 15.12
N GLN A 196 9.28 2.89 14.85
CA GLN A 196 10.50 2.26 15.38
C GLN A 196 10.78 2.65 16.84
N HIS A 197 10.05 3.61 17.38
CA HIS A 197 10.19 3.98 18.79
C HIS A 197 9.62 2.88 19.69
N PRO A 198 10.36 2.41 20.73
CA PRO A 198 9.96 1.25 21.56
C PRO A 198 8.62 1.40 22.27
N ASP A 199 8.21 2.63 22.56
CA ASP A 199 6.96 2.91 23.24
C ASP A 199 5.78 3.22 22.30
N ILE A 200 5.95 3.11 20.98
CA ILE A 200 4.89 3.37 19.98
C ILE A 200 4.38 2.04 19.42
N HIS A 201 3.09 1.77 19.64
CA HIS A 201 2.41 0.58 19.13
C HIS A 201 1.74 0.81 17.78
N ASP A 202 1.20 2.01 17.57
CA ASP A 202 0.59 2.41 16.30
C ASP A 202 0.73 3.92 16.12
N VAL A 203 0.75 4.38 14.87
CA VAL A 203 0.94 5.78 14.53
C VAL A 203 0.25 6.14 13.23
N ALA A 204 -0.26 7.36 13.18
CA ALA A 204 -0.68 8.01 11.94
C ALA A 204 -0.21 9.47 11.95
N VAL A 205 0.15 9.98 10.78
CA VAL A 205 0.62 11.35 10.60
C VAL A 205 -0.28 12.06 9.61
N THR A 206 -0.61 13.31 9.88
CA THR A 206 -1.38 14.18 8.97
C THR A 206 -0.91 15.63 9.07
N GLY A 207 -1.29 16.42 8.07
CA GLY A 207 -1.11 17.88 8.11
C GLY A 207 -2.28 18.53 8.84
N LEU A 208 -2.00 19.32 9.86
CA LEU A 208 -3.00 20.19 10.48
C LEU A 208 -2.80 21.63 10.01
N PRO A 209 -3.86 22.40 9.81
CA PRO A 209 -3.75 23.81 9.42
C PRO A 209 -2.92 24.62 10.43
N ASP A 210 -2.07 25.50 9.93
CA ASP A 210 -1.22 26.38 10.73
C ASP A 210 -1.06 27.74 10.03
N ASN A 211 -1.12 28.80 10.80
CA ASN A 211 -1.11 30.18 10.26
C ASN A 211 0.26 30.62 9.74
N GLU A 212 1.34 30.08 10.26
CA GLU A 212 2.72 30.42 9.88
C GLU A 212 3.22 29.51 8.75
N TRP A 213 2.95 28.20 8.86
CA TRP A 213 3.53 27.18 7.99
C TRP A 213 2.57 26.66 6.91
N GLY A 214 1.31 27.12 6.91
CA GLY A 214 0.23 26.59 6.10
C GLY A 214 -0.29 25.27 6.66
N GLN A 215 0.58 24.31 6.87
CA GLN A 215 0.32 23.07 7.61
C GLN A 215 1.50 22.75 8.52
N ILE A 216 1.22 22.07 9.64
CA ILE A 216 2.22 21.43 10.49
C ILE A 216 2.08 19.92 10.43
N VAL A 217 3.20 19.21 10.63
CA VAL A 217 3.21 17.76 10.77
C VAL A 217 2.70 17.39 12.16
N ALA A 218 1.57 16.70 12.22
CA ALA A 218 0.95 16.21 13.45
C ALA A 218 1.01 14.68 13.51
N ALA A 219 1.48 14.15 14.63
CA ALA A 219 1.56 12.72 14.89
C ALA A 219 0.46 12.31 15.88
N PHE A 220 -0.35 11.33 15.51
CA PHE A 220 -1.32 10.64 16.36
C PHE A 220 -0.74 9.29 16.72
N VAL A 221 -0.57 9.03 18.01
CA VAL A 221 0.23 7.89 18.48
C VAL A 221 -0.53 7.07 19.51
N VAL A 222 -0.56 5.76 19.32
CA VAL A 222 -0.94 4.79 20.33
C VAL A 222 0.32 4.39 21.10
N SER A 223 0.44 4.85 22.33
CA SER A 223 1.66 4.70 23.13
C SER A 223 1.49 3.67 24.26
N ALA A 224 2.57 2.91 24.55
CA ALA A 224 2.68 2.10 25.75
C ALA A 224 2.75 2.95 27.03
N ARG A 225 3.13 4.21 26.93
CA ARG A 225 3.26 5.18 28.04
C ARG A 225 2.33 6.38 27.86
N PRO A 226 1.60 6.78 28.92
CA PRO A 226 0.70 7.94 28.85
C PRO A 226 1.43 9.30 28.80
N ASN A 227 2.73 9.34 29.06
CA ASN A 227 3.55 10.55 29.15
C ASN A 227 4.63 10.64 28.06
N LEU A 228 4.47 9.95 26.94
CA LEU A 228 5.36 10.12 25.79
C LEU A 228 5.26 11.57 25.29
N SER A 229 6.38 12.25 25.19
CA SER A 229 6.43 13.67 24.86
C SER A 229 6.78 13.93 23.39
N LEU A 230 6.39 15.12 22.90
CA LEU A 230 6.77 15.58 21.57
C LEU A 230 8.30 15.63 21.39
N ASP A 231 9.02 16.08 22.41
CA ASP A 231 10.49 16.20 22.34
C ASP A 231 11.17 14.83 22.21
N GLU A 232 10.64 13.78 22.88
CA GLU A 232 11.18 12.41 22.77
C GLU A 232 11.00 11.87 21.36
N ILE A 233 9.81 11.97 20.76
CA ILE A 233 9.58 11.49 19.40
C ILE A 233 10.37 12.29 18.35
N ARG A 234 10.54 13.59 18.55
CA ARG A 234 11.40 14.45 17.72
C ARG A 234 12.86 14.05 17.81
N ALA A 235 13.38 13.79 19.02
CA ALA A 235 14.75 13.34 19.24
C ALA A 235 14.99 11.99 18.55
N HIS A 236 14.02 11.06 18.64
CA HIS A 236 14.09 9.77 17.97
C HIS A 236 14.22 9.89 16.44
N CYS A 237 13.42 10.78 15.82
CA CYS A 237 13.38 10.94 14.37
C CYS A 237 14.49 11.86 13.80
N ARG A 238 15.18 12.64 14.63
CA ARG A 238 16.09 13.72 14.18
C ARG A 238 17.25 13.26 13.30
N ALA A 239 17.71 12.02 13.46
CA ALA A 239 18.81 11.48 12.66
C ALA A 239 18.37 11.02 11.26
N GLN A 240 17.06 10.74 11.06
CA GLN A 240 16.52 10.13 9.85
C GLN A 240 15.63 11.07 9.04
N LEU A 241 15.09 12.12 9.69
CA LEU A 241 14.19 13.07 9.04
C LEU A 241 14.77 14.49 9.03
N PRO A 242 14.52 15.25 7.95
CA PRO A 242 14.88 16.67 7.93
C PRO A 242 14.04 17.45 8.96
N GLY A 243 14.56 18.57 9.43
CA GLY A 243 13.95 19.33 10.51
C GLY A 243 12.50 19.78 10.26
N TYR A 244 12.16 20.08 8.99
CA TYR A 244 10.80 20.46 8.60
C TYR A 244 9.80 19.29 8.64
N ALA A 245 10.27 18.03 8.53
CA ALA A 245 9.43 16.84 8.59
C ALA A 245 9.22 16.31 10.01
N LEU A 246 9.93 16.86 11.01
CA LEU A 246 9.73 16.47 12.39
C LEU A 246 8.35 16.92 12.88
N PRO A 247 7.60 16.07 13.61
CA PRO A 247 6.31 16.45 14.17
C PRO A 247 6.39 17.74 15.00
N LYS A 248 5.43 18.63 14.79
CA LYS A 248 5.24 19.85 15.60
C LYS A 248 4.10 19.69 16.60
N GLN A 249 3.28 18.65 16.44
CA GLN A 249 2.20 18.30 17.35
C GLN A 249 2.17 16.80 17.58
N LEU A 250 1.85 16.40 18.81
CA LEU A 250 1.66 15.01 19.24
C LEU A 250 0.32 14.86 19.94
N GLU A 251 -0.50 13.93 19.44
CA GLU A 251 -1.74 13.51 20.08
C GLU A 251 -1.62 12.05 20.50
N LEU A 252 -1.78 11.77 21.79
CA LEU A 252 -1.87 10.41 22.29
C LEU A 252 -3.32 9.94 22.17
N VAL A 253 -3.55 8.85 21.43
CA VAL A 253 -4.87 8.33 21.14
C VAL A 253 -4.96 6.84 21.55
N GLU A 254 -6.19 6.38 21.80
CA GLU A 254 -6.43 4.98 22.15
C GLU A 254 -6.31 4.06 20.93
N ALA A 255 -6.69 4.54 19.74
CA ALA A 255 -6.60 3.78 18.49
C ALA A 255 -6.50 4.72 17.27
N ILE A 256 -5.84 4.27 16.23
CA ILE A 256 -5.79 4.94 14.92
C ILE A 256 -7.00 4.50 14.09
N PRO A 257 -7.80 5.44 13.54
CA PRO A 257 -8.93 5.11 12.68
C PRO A 257 -8.44 4.46 11.36
N ARG A 258 -8.93 3.24 11.08
CA ARG A 258 -8.52 2.46 9.92
C ARG A 258 -9.71 1.88 9.16
N THR A 259 -9.52 1.64 7.88
CA THR A 259 -10.44 0.84 7.05
C THR A 259 -10.32 -0.65 7.43
N ALA A 260 -11.25 -1.48 6.96
CA ALA A 260 -11.20 -2.94 7.15
C ALA A 260 -9.91 -3.59 6.60
N LEU A 261 -9.21 -2.94 5.66
CA LEU A 261 -7.90 -3.36 5.12
C LEU A 261 -6.70 -2.76 5.88
N GLY A 262 -6.94 -2.09 7.02
CA GLY A 262 -5.88 -1.49 7.83
C GLY A 262 -5.35 -0.13 7.33
N LYS A 263 -5.91 0.45 6.25
CA LYS A 263 -5.48 1.76 5.76
C LYS A 263 -5.96 2.87 6.71
N VAL A 264 -5.08 3.79 7.07
CA VAL A 264 -5.39 4.96 7.92
C VAL A 264 -6.44 5.85 7.25
N ARG A 265 -7.46 6.25 8.02
CA ARG A 265 -8.45 7.25 7.63
C ARG A 265 -8.02 8.62 8.12
N ARG A 266 -7.10 9.26 7.37
CA ARG A 266 -6.49 10.55 7.80
C ARG A 266 -7.51 11.66 7.99
N SER A 267 -8.65 11.64 7.28
CA SER A 267 -9.73 12.61 7.44
C SER A 267 -10.45 12.53 8.80
N GLU A 268 -10.29 11.43 9.53
CA GLU A 268 -10.87 11.23 10.87
C GLU A 268 -9.87 11.60 11.99
N LEU A 269 -8.62 11.97 11.64
CA LEU A 269 -7.62 12.46 12.59
C LEU A 269 -7.86 13.95 12.85
N THR A 270 -8.47 14.25 13.97
CA THR A 270 -8.77 15.61 14.41
C THR A 270 -8.29 15.83 15.83
N VAL A 271 -7.95 17.08 16.17
CA VAL A 271 -7.54 17.55 17.52
C VAL A 271 -8.75 18.07 18.25
#